data_ba02096c3d42d78cac44c1a089b24513
#
_entry.id   ba02096c3d42d78cac44c1a089b24513
#
_cell.length_a   1.000
_cell.length_b   1.000
_cell.length_c   1.000
_cell.angle_alpha   90.00
_cell.angle_beta   90.00
_cell.angle_gamma   90.00
#
_symmetry.space_group_name_H-M   'P 1'
#
loop_
_entity.id
_entity.type
_entity.pdbx_description
1 polymer ?
#
loop_
_entity_poly.entity_id
_entity_poly.type
_entity_poly.pdbx_seq_one_letter_code
_entity_poly.pdbx_strand_id
1 'polypeptide(L)'
;KVEDDGSYEQVIDADGCVVAPGLIDVHVHFRDPGLTYKEDIQTGSAAAKKGGYTTVVTMANTKPPVDNVETVKYIIEEGEKTGINVLPAACVSVGMKGQELTDMDALKAAGAVGFTDDGIPLMNEKLVYEAMKKAKELNVPLSFHEEDPAFISENGINAGAVAKELGITGSPALAEDSLVARDCMIALHTGASVNIQHISSATSVKAVKLAKELGADVTAEVTPHHFTLDETAVLEHGAMAKMNPPLRTAKDRAGIIEGIKDGSIDMIATDHAPHSMEEKA
;
A
#
# COMPACT_ATOMS: atom_id res chain seq x y z
N LYS A 1 -24.32 13.45 -23.91
CA LYS A 1 -25.50 14.20 -23.47
C LYS A 1 -26.57 13.17 -23.16
N VAL A 2 -27.09 13.17 -21.95
CA VAL A 2 -28.31 12.43 -21.59
C VAL A 2 -29.45 13.40 -21.88
N GLU A 3 -30.47 12.97 -22.62
CA GLU A 3 -31.67 13.78 -22.83
C GLU A 3 -32.50 13.74 -21.56
N ASP A 4 -32.91 14.92 -21.07
CA ASP A 4 -33.79 15.07 -19.93
C ASP A 4 -35.23 14.75 -20.37
N ASP A 5 -35.75 13.60 -19.97
CA ASP A 5 -37.12 13.19 -20.22
C ASP A 5 -38.06 13.47 -19.03
N GLY A 6 -37.57 14.12 -17.98
CA GLY A 6 -38.33 14.48 -16.79
C GLY A 6 -38.71 13.32 -15.87
N SER A 7 -38.11 12.13 -16.05
CA SER A 7 -38.45 10.90 -15.32
C SER A 7 -37.59 10.61 -14.08
N TYR A 8 -36.89 11.62 -13.56
CA TYR A 8 -35.94 11.45 -12.45
C TYR A 8 -36.60 11.59 -11.08
N GLU A 9 -36.27 10.66 -10.17
CA GLU A 9 -36.72 10.73 -8.78
C GLU A 9 -35.97 11.82 -7.99
N GLN A 10 -34.73 12.11 -8.38
CA GLN A 10 -33.89 13.14 -7.73
C GLN A 10 -33.01 13.86 -8.77
N VAL A 11 -32.95 15.16 -8.64
CA VAL A 11 -32.05 16.01 -9.43
C VAL A 11 -31.04 16.66 -8.50
N ILE A 12 -29.74 16.51 -8.78
CA ILE A 12 -28.65 17.17 -8.06
C ILE A 12 -28.09 18.25 -8.96
N ASP A 13 -28.18 19.51 -8.52
CA ASP A 13 -27.53 20.62 -9.18
C ASP A 13 -26.03 20.59 -8.87
N ALA A 14 -25.23 20.39 -9.91
CA ALA A 14 -23.76 20.33 -9.83
C ALA A 14 -23.11 21.52 -10.56
N ASP A 15 -23.80 22.66 -10.68
CA ASP A 15 -23.28 23.83 -11.39
C ASP A 15 -21.92 24.28 -10.82
N GLY A 16 -20.93 24.43 -11.70
CA GLY A 16 -19.56 24.75 -11.34
C GLY A 16 -18.74 23.57 -10.76
N CYS A 17 -19.32 22.38 -10.64
CA CYS A 17 -18.63 21.19 -10.13
C CYS A 17 -18.18 20.26 -11.28
N VAL A 18 -17.15 19.45 -11.00
CA VAL A 18 -16.76 18.31 -11.82
C VAL A 18 -17.41 17.07 -11.26
N VAL A 19 -18.17 16.34 -12.07
CA VAL A 19 -18.72 15.02 -11.71
C VAL A 19 -17.78 13.94 -12.24
N ALA A 20 -17.26 13.13 -11.34
CA ALA A 20 -16.32 12.05 -11.65
C ALA A 20 -16.68 10.79 -10.85
N PRO A 21 -16.19 9.60 -11.23
CA PRO A 21 -16.20 8.43 -10.34
C PRO A 21 -15.52 8.76 -9.00
N GLY A 22 -16.00 8.16 -7.92
CA GLY A 22 -15.33 8.29 -6.61
C GLY A 22 -13.92 7.73 -6.66
N LEU A 23 -13.02 8.31 -5.87
CA LEU A 23 -11.64 7.86 -5.79
C LEU A 23 -11.56 6.47 -5.13
N ILE A 24 -10.52 5.72 -5.51
CA ILE A 24 -10.17 4.41 -4.94
C ILE A 24 -8.82 4.54 -4.28
N ASP A 25 -8.70 4.12 -3.01
CA ASP A 25 -7.42 4.01 -2.32
C ASP A 25 -7.11 2.53 -2.08
N VAL A 26 -6.04 2.05 -2.66
CA VAL A 26 -5.67 0.63 -2.59
C VAL A 26 -4.81 0.29 -1.37
N HIS A 27 -4.50 1.27 -0.52
CA HIS A 27 -3.60 1.08 0.62
C HIS A 27 -3.98 1.98 1.80
N VAL A 28 -4.73 1.41 2.76
CA VAL A 28 -5.09 2.10 4.00
C VAL A 28 -5.00 1.15 5.21
N HIS A 29 -4.69 1.72 6.38
CA HIS A 29 -4.63 1.01 7.66
C HIS A 29 -5.70 1.53 8.59
N PHE A 30 -6.88 0.92 8.59
CA PHE A 30 -7.97 1.31 9.51
C PHE A 30 -7.80 0.72 10.91
N ARG A 31 -6.73 -0.06 11.15
CA ARG A 31 -6.33 -0.53 12.48
C ARG A 31 -7.35 -1.43 13.19
N ASP A 32 -8.44 -1.77 12.56
CA ASP A 32 -9.54 -2.57 13.08
C ASP A 32 -9.61 -3.91 12.32
N PRO A 33 -9.62 -5.02 13.03
CA PRO A 33 -9.76 -5.21 14.48
C PRO A 33 -8.49 -4.94 15.30
N GLY A 34 -8.69 -4.62 16.57
CA GLY A 34 -7.72 -4.78 17.66
C GLY A 34 -6.76 -3.62 17.94
N LEU A 35 -6.64 -2.64 17.05
CA LEU A 35 -5.81 -1.44 17.24
C LEU A 35 -6.66 -0.15 17.15
N THR A 36 -7.94 -0.26 17.52
CA THR A 36 -8.97 0.78 17.36
C THR A 36 -8.72 2.06 18.16
N TYR A 37 -7.76 2.05 19.08
CA TYR A 37 -7.31 3.28 19.75
C TYR A 37 -6.58 4.26 18.80
N LYS A 38 -6.11 3.78 17.64
CA LYS A 38 -5.50 4.63 16.60
C LYS A 38 -6.54 5.13 15.59
N GLU A 39 -7.36 4.20 15.13
CA GLU A 39 -8.46 4.40 14.18
C GLU A 39 -9.31 3.14 14.12
N ASP A 40 -10.55 3.24 13.69
CA ASP A 40 -11.44 2.12 13.40
C ASP A 40 -12.03 2.24 11.97
N ILE A 41 -12.75 1.19 11.54
CA ILE A 41 -13.35 1.15 10.20
C ILE A 41 -14.33 2.32 10.00
N GLN A 42 -15.06 2.76 11.04
CA GLN A 42 -16.05 3.83 10.94
C GLN A 42 -15.38 5.19 10.76
N THR A 43 -14.37 5.48 11.57
CA THR A 43 -13.65 6.77 11.54
C THR A 43 -12.77 6.90 10.29
N GLY A 44 -12.06 5.83 9.92
CA GLY A 44 -11.26 5.79 8.69
C GLY A 44 -12.12 5.94 7.44
N SER A 45 -13.26 5.24 7.38
CA SER A 45 -14.21 5.38 6.28
C SER A 45 -14.83 6.79 6.20
N ALA A 46 -15.10 7.42 7.35
CA ALA A 46 -15.59 8.80 7.37
C ALA A 46 -14.55 9.79 6.82
N ALA A 47 -13.26 9.58 7.15
CA ALA A 47 -12.15 10.37 6.61
C ALA A 47 -12.01 10.16 5.09
N ALA A 48 -12.02 8.91 4.62
CA ALA A 48 -11.96 8.55 3.22
C ALA A 48 -13.13 9.18 2.43
N LYS A 49 -14.35 9.04 2.92
CA LYS A 49 -15.56 9.64 2.32
C LYS A 49 -15.46 11.15 2.20
N LYS A 50 -14.92 11.82 3.23
CA LYS A 50 -14.70 13.26 3.20
C LYS A 50 -13.65 13.68 2.17
N GLY A 51 -12.67 12.80 1.87
CA GLY A 51 -11.67 12.96 0.81
C GLY A 51 -12.17 12.65 -0.60
N GLY A 52 -13.43 12.19 -0.75
CA GLY A 52 -13.99 11.80 -2.06
C GLY A 52 -13.72 10.36 -2.45
N TYR A 53 -13.21 9.54 -1.54
CA TYR A 53 -13.03 8.10 -1.77
C TYR A 53 -14.34 7.35 -1.57
N THR A 54 -14.66 6.47 -2.50
CA THR A 54 -15.83 5.58 -2.45
C THR A 54 -15.46 4.12 -2.25
N THR A 55 -14.17 3.81 -2.36
CA THR A 55 -13.63 2.46 -2.18
C THR A 55 -12.24 2.55 -1.56
N VAL A 56 -11.98 1.70 -0.58
CA VAL A 56 -10.67 1.54 0.05
C VAL A 56 -10.31 0.06 0.18
N VAL A 57 -9.01 -0.25 0.08
CA VAL A 57 -8.48 -1.58 0.39
C VAL A 57 -7.71 -1.50 1.71
N THR A 58 -8.17 -2.25 2.71
CA THR A 58 -7.53 -2.27 4.03
C THR A 58 -6.43 -3.30 4.10
N MET A 59 -5.28 -2.91 4.68
CA MET A 59 -4.13 -3.78 4.86
C MET A 59 -4.35 -4.82 5.96
N ALA A 60 -3.59 -5.93 5.86
CA ALA A 60 -3.80 -7.13 6.67
C ALA A 60 -3.21 -7.08 8.08
N ASN A 61 -2.41 -6.06 8.43
CA ASN A 61 -1.64 -5.93 9.67
C ASN A 61 -2.47 -5.44 10.87
N THR A 62 -3.62 -6.05 11.09
CA THR A 62 -4.52 -5.83 12.23
C THR A 62 -4.18 -6.76 13.41
N LYS A 63 -4.98 -6.77 14.47
CA LYS A 63 -4.79 -7.65 15.63
C LYS A 63 -6.11 -8.29 16.08
N PRO A 64 -6.37 -9.56 15.74
CA PRO A 64 -5.48 -10.48 14.98
C PRO A 64 -5.24 -10.00 13.55
N PRO A 65 -4.18 -10.50 12.88
CA PRO A 65 -3.94 -10.22 11.46
C PRO A 65 -5.05 -10.86 10.61
N VAL A 66 -5.22 -10.40 9.37
CA VAL A 66 -6.27 -10.89 8.47
C VAL A 66 -5.82 -12.20 7.80
N ASP A 67 -5.54 -13.22 8.60
CA ASP A 67 -5.06 -14.54 8.14
C ASP A 67 -6.11 -15.67 8.28
N ASN A 68 -7.35 -15.32 8.62
CA ASN A 68 -8.46 -16.24 8.81
C ASN A 68 -9.79 -15.67 8.28
N VAL A 69 -10.72 -16.56 7.98
CA VAL A 69 -12.03 -16.24 7.37
C VAL A 69 -12.87 -15.31 8.26
N GLU A 70 -12.81 -15.47 9.56
CA GLU A 70 -13.59 -14.70 10.53
C GLU A 70 -13.19 -13.22 10.48
N THR A 71 -11.89 -12.95 10.42
CA THR A 71 -11.38 -11.57 10.36
C THR A 71 -11.73 -10.90 9.01
N VAL A 72 -11.66 -11.64 7.89
CA VAL A 72 -12.10 -11.13 6.57
C VAL A 72 -13.57 -10.73 6.62
N LYS A 73 -14.44 -11.61 7.12
CA LYS A 73 -15.89 -11.35 7.23
C LYS A 73 -16.19 -10.17 8.15
N TYR A 74 -15.50 -10.09 9.28
CA TYR A 74 -15.65 -8.97 10.23
C TYR A 74 -15.42 -7.62 9.54
N ILE A 75 -14.31 -7.48 8.78
CA ILE A 75 -14.00 -6.22 8.09
C ILE A 75 -15.08 -5.88 7.05
N ILE A 76 -15.59 -6.86 6.32
CA ILE A 76 -16.66 -6.66 5.34
C ILE A 76 -17.94 -6.20 6.03
N GLU A 77 -18.36 -6.92 7.09
CA GLU A 77 -19.58 -6.61 7.85
C GLU A 77 -19.54 -5.22 8.51
N GLU A 78 -18.39 -4.81 9.06
CA GLU A 78 -18.22 -3.46 9.59
C GLU A 78 -18.14 -2.41 8.48
N GLY A 79 -17.50 -2.76 7.36
CA GLY A 79 -17.41 -1.91 6.17
C GLY A 79 -18.77 -1.57 5.56
N GLU A 80 -19.70 -2.53 5.49
CA GLU A 80 -21.06 -2.33 4.96
C GLU A 80 -21.84 -1.22 5.71
N LYS A 81 -21.48 -0.93 6.95
CA LYS A 81 -22.12 0.09 7.78
C LYS A 81 -21.63 1.51 7.48
N THR A 82 -20.56 1.69 6.69
CA THR A 82 -19.86 2.97 6.51
C THR A 82 -20.38 3.82 5.34
N GLY A 83 -21.02 3.20 4.36
CA GLY A 83 -21.50 3.86 3.15
C GLY A 83 -20.43 4.11 2.08
N ILE A 84 -19.25 3.48 2.19
CA ILE A 84 -18.25 3.29 1.13
C ILE A 84 -17.89 1.80 1.05
N ASN A 85 -17.22 1.38 -0.01
CA ASN A 85 -16.73 0.01 -0.12
C ASN A 85 -15.43 -0.13 0.70
N VAL A 86 -15.44 -0.98 1.72
CA VAL A 86 -14.25 -1.37 2.49
C VAL A 86 -13.91 -2.80 2.12
N LEU A 87 -12.81 -2.99 1.42
CA LEU A 87 -12.39 -4.26 0.85
C LEU A 87 -11.14 -4.77 1.59
N PRO A 88 -11.17 -5.95 2.25
CA PRO A 88 -10.00 -6.46 2.95
C PRO A 88 -8.98 -7.08 2.00
N ALA A 89 -7.70 -6.71 2.11
CA ALA A 89 -6.60 -7.57 1.75
C ALA A 89 -6.33 -8.55 2.90
N ALA A 90 -6.00 -9.81 2.57
CA ALA A 90 -5.66 -10.82 3.55
C ALA A 90 -4.14 -11.08 3.61
N CYS A 91 -3.67 -11.72 4.68
CA CYS A 91 -2.26 -12.06 4.81
C CYS A 91 -1.83 -13.11 3.77
N VAL A 92 -0.63 -12.94 3.23
CA VAL A 92 0.06 -13.97 2.44
C VAL A 92 0.50 -15.11 3.35
N SER A 93 1.10 -14.79 4.52
CA SER A 93 1.61 -15.79 5.44
C SER A 93 0.85 -15.83 6.77
N VAL A 94 0.77 -17.02 7.37
CA VAL A 94 0.11 -17.23 8.67
C VAL A 94 0.76 -16.36 9.73
N GLY A 95 -0.06 -15.52 10.38
CA GLY A 95 0.38 -14.58 11.40
C GLY A 95 1.40 -13.56 10.90
N MET A 96 1.51 -13.33 9.58
CA MET A 96 2.49 -12.45 8.94
C MET A 96 3.95 -12.82 9.30
N LYS A 97 4.25 -14.13 9.41
CA LYS A 97 5.58 -14.60 9.85
C LYS A 97 6.52 -14.97 8.69
N GLY A 98 6.04 -14.93 7.44
CA GLY A 98 6.84 -15.26 6.26
C GLY A 98 7.32 -16.73 6.21
N GLN A 99 6.64 -17.67 6.89
CA GLN A 99 7.07 -19.06 7.02
C GLN A 99 6.14 -20.06 6.34
N GLU A 100 4.84 -19.82 6.40
CA GLU A 100 3.80 -20.70 5.88
C GLU A 100 2.71 -19.86 5.19
N LEU A 101 2.22 -20.30 4.03
CA LEU A 101 1.13 -19.62 3.34
C LEU A 101 -0.18 -19.80 4.10
N THR A 102 -1.01 -18.78 4.06
CA THR A 102 -2.41 -18.87 4.52
C THR A 102 -3.22 -19.76 3.58
N ASP A 103 -4.42 -20.14 4.01
CA ASP A 103 -5.40 -20.75 3.10
C ASP A 103 -5.99 -19.68 2.18
N MET A 104 -5.23 -19.31 1.15
CA MET A 104 -5.60 -18.26 0.19
C MET A 104 -6.92 -18.57 -0.53
N ASP A 105 -7.28 -19.85 -0.75
CA ASP A 105 -8.57 -20.23 -1.35
C ASP A 105 -9.72 -19.85 -0.43
N ALA A 106 -9.63 -20.22 0.86
CA ALA A 106 -10.68 -19.92 1.83
C ALA A 106 -10.81 -18.41 2.07
N LEU A 107 -9.69 -17.69 2.16
CA LEU A 107 -9.67 -16.23 2.36
C LEU A 107 -10.27 -15.47 1.16
N LYS A 108 -9.92 -15.87 -0.07
CA LYS A 108 -10.56 -15.35 -1.28
C LYS A 108 -12.06 -15.63 -1.31
N ALA A 109 -12.45 -16.87 -1.00
CA ALA A 109 -13.87 -17.26 -0.96
C ALA A 109 -14.65 -16.47 0.11
N ALA A 110 -13.99 -16.04 1.18
CA ALA A 110 -14.57 -15.20 2.22
C ALA A 110 -14.73 -13.73 1.80
N GLY A 111 -14.06 -13.28 0.72
CA GLY A 111 -14.18 -11.93 0.17
C GLY A 111 -12.90 -11.11 0.17
N ALA A 112 -11.74 -11.69 0.51
CA ALA A 112 -10.46 -11.00 0.35
C ALA A 112 -10.21 -10.65 -1.13
N VAL A 113 -9.82 -9.40 -1.40
CA VAL A 113 -9.64 -8.87 -2.77
C VAL A 113 -8.20 -8.98 -3.27
N GLY A 114 -7.26 -9.26 -2.40
CA GLY A 114 -5.84 -9.45 -2.65
C GLY A 114 -5.12 -9.94 -1.41
N PHE A 115 -3.80 -10.10 -1.49
CA PHE A 115 -3.00 -10.59 -0.37
C PHE A 115 -1.76 -9.74 -0.15
N THR A 116 -1.43 -9.52 1.13
CA THR A 116 -0.30 -8.71 1.56
C THR A 116 0.15 -9.07 2.98
N ASP A 117 1.44 -9.04 3.23
CA ASP A 117 2.00 -8.97 4.59
C ASP A 117 2.56 -7.56 4.84
N ASP A 118 1.83 -6.52 4.38
CA ASP A 118 2.28 -5.14 4.45
C ASP A 118 2.84 -4.74 5.83
N GLY A 119 3.96 -4.00 5.79
CA GLY A 119 4.76 -3.64 6.95
C GLY A 119 5.77 -4.71 7.37
N ILE A 120 5.69 -5.95 6.83
CA ILE A 120 6.66 -7.03 7.07
C ILE A 120 7.03 -7.66 5.74
N PRO A 121 8.24 -7.40 5.20
CA PRO A 121 8.65 -7.94 3.92
C PRO A 121 8.80 -9.47 3.97
N LEU A 122 8.43 -10.13 2.89
CA LEU A 122 8.57 -11.58 2.76
C LEU A 122 10.00 -11.95 2.33
N MET A 123 10.79 -12.44 3.28
CA MET A 123 12.22 -12.73 3.07
C MET A 123 12.49 -14.15 2.56
N ASN A 124 11.50 -15.05 2.60
CA ASN A 124 11.63 -16.41 2.09
C ASN A 124 11.23 -16.45 0.60
N GLU A 125 12.19 -16.48 -0.28
CA GLU A 125 11.99 -16.45 -1.73
C GLU A 125 11.15 -17.62 -2.24
N LYS A 126 11.28 -18.81 -1.62
CA LYS A 126 10.46 -19.97 -1.98
C LYS A 126 9.00 -19.74 -1.63
N LEU A 127 8.73 -19.14 -0.48
CA LEU A 127 7.37 -18.80 -0.06
C LEU A 127 6.77 -17.73 -0.99
N VAL A 128 7.54 -16.69 -1.35
CA VAL A 128 7.14 -15.66 -2.31
C VAL A 128 6.77 -16.27 -3.66
N TYR A 129 7.63 -17.17 -4.18
CA TYR A 129 7.38 -17.87 -5.43
C TYR A 129 6.10 -18.70 -5.40
N GLU A 130 5.87 -19.48 -4.32
CA GLU A 130 4.64 -20.26 -4.18
C GLU A 130 3.40 -19.38 -3.98
N ALA A 131 3.52 -18.26 -3.23
CA ALA A 131 2.46 -17.27 -3.09
C ALA A 131 2.05 -16.67 -4.43
N MET A 132 3.03 -16.27 -5.25
CA MET A 132 2.78 -15.72 -6.58
C MET A 132 2.09 -16.74 -7.51
N LYS A 133 2.52 -18.00 -7.50
CA LYS A 133 1.84 -19.06 -8.26
C LYS A 133 0.40 -19.22 -7.82
N LYS A 134 0.17 -19.28 -6.51
CA LYS A 134 -1.17 -19.44 -5.94
C LYS A 134 -2.06 -18.24 -6.27
N ALA A 135 -1.56 -17.02 -6.14
CA ALA A 135 -2.28 -15.81 -6.50
C ALA A 135 -2.66 -15.79 -8.00
N LYS A 136 -1.75 -16.24 -8.87
CA LYS A 136 -2.03 -16.41 -10.31
C LYS A 136 -3.17 -17.40 -10.56
N GLU A 137 -3.15 -18.57 -9.90
CA GLU A 137 -4.23 -19.56 -10.00
C GLU A 137 -5.57 -18.99 -9.54
N LEU A 138 -5.56 -18.23 -8.46
CA LEU A 138 -6.73 -17.57 -7.89
C LEU A 138 -7.19 -16.34 -8.68
N ASN A 139 -6.38 -15.81 -9.59
CA ASN A 139 -6.60 -14.55 -10.27
C ASN A 139 -6.87 -13.39 -9.29
N VAL A 140 -5.95 -13.21 -8.36
CA VAL A 140 -5.93 -12.11 -7.37
C VAL A 140 -4.55 -11.45 -7.33
N PRO A 141 -4.45 -10.15 -7.03
CA PRO A 141 -3.16 -9.49 -6.89
C PRO A 141 -2.49 -9.82 -5.56
N LEU A 142 -1.16 -9.76 -5.56
CA LEU A 142 -0.33 -9.63 -4.38
C LEU A 142 0.15 -8.17 -4.26
N SER A 143 0.32 -7.69 -3.04
CA SER A 143 0.83 -6.34 -2.79
C SER A 143 1.91 -6.39 -1.73
N PHE A 144 3.13 -5.91 -2.02
CA PHE A 144 4.30 -6.13 -1.19
C PHE A 144 4.96 -4.85 -0.71
N HIS A 145 5.22 -4.83 0.60
CA HIS A 145 6.07 -3.86 1.27
C HIS A 145 7.53 -4.29 1.10
N GLU A 146 8.33 -3.49 0.42
CA GLU A 146 9.66 -3.88 -0.02
C GLU A 146 10.75 -3.11 0.75
N GLU A 147 11.02 -3.53 1.98
CA GLU A 147 12.12 -2.99 2.79
C GLU A 147 12.90 -4.13 3.45
N ASP A 148 14.01 -4.57 2.84
CA ASP A 148 14.86 -5.64 3.39
C ASP A 148 15.48 -5.24 4.74
N PRO A 149 15.07 -5.88 5.85
CA PRO A 149 15.53 -5.53 7.18
C PRO A 149 17.04 -5.78 7.39
N ALA A 150 17.68 -6.59 6.53
CA ALA A 150 19.12 -6.83 6.63
C ALA A 150 19.96 -5.57 6.36
N PHE A 151 19.40 -4.60 5.63
CA PHE A 151 20.08 -3.33 5.33
C PHE A 151 19.67 -2.20 6.27
N ILE A 152 18.64 -2.38 7.10
CA ILE A 152 18.05 -1.30 7.90
C ILE A 152 18.60 -1.36 9.32
N SER A 153 19.26 -0.30 9.75
CA SER A 153 19.69 -0.15 11.13
C SER A 153 18.69 0.64 11.97
N GLU A 154 18.06 1.65 11.37
CA GLU A 154 17.02 2.47 11.99
C GLU A 154 15.93 2.81 10.96
N ASN A 155 14.68 2.56 11.33
CA ASN A 155 13.53 2.81 10.48
C ASN A 155 13.09 4.28 10.45
N GLY A 156 12.38 4.64 9.39
CA GLY A 156 11.63 5.89 9.29
C GLY A 156 12.44 7.10 8.83
N ILE A 157 13.74 6.96 8.64
CA ILE A 157 14.62 8.03 8.12
C ILE A 157 15.55 7.45 7.06
N ASN A 158 15.71 8.16 5.94
CA ASN A 158 16.62 7.76 4.88
C ASN A 158 18.09 7.77 5.36
N ALA A 159 18.87 6.76 5.01
CA ALA A 159 20.31 6.70 5.26
C ALA A 159 21.04 7.67 4.31
N GLY A 160 20.91 8.97 4.55
CA GLY A 160 21.40 10.05 3.72
C GLY A 160 22.08 11.16 4.50
N ALA A 161 22.06 12.35 3.94
CA ALA A 161 22.67 13.53 4.55
C ALA A 161 22.01 13.92 5.88
N VAL A 162 20.67 13.84 5.93
CA VAL A 162 19.89 14.19 7.14
C VAL A 162 20.15 13.19 8.27
N ALA A 163 20.16 11.89 8.00
CA ALA A 163 20.49 10.90 9.03
C ALA A 163 21.89 11.14 9.62
N LYS A 164 22.87 11.45 8.76
CA LYS A 164 24.23 11.78 9.19
C LYS A 164 24.26 13.04 10.05
N GLU A 165 23.52 14.08 9.71
CA GLU A 165 23.41 15.32 10.49
C GLU A 165 22.80 15.04 11.87
N LEU A 166 21.81 14.17 11.95
CA LEU A 166 21.14 13.77 13.19
C LEU A 166 21.94 12.74 14.01
N GLY A 167 23.06 12.22 13.48
CA GLY A 167 23.87 11.22 14.15
C GLY A 167 23.28 9.83 14.20
N ILE A 168 22.38 9.50 13.25
CA ILE A 168 21.69 8.20 13.12
C ILE A 168 22.08 7.52 11.80
N THR A 169 21.82 6.21 11.69
CA THR A 169 22.22 5.41 10.54
C THR A 169 21.17 5.38 9.42
N GLY A 170 19.89 5.28 9.77
CA GLY A 170 18.77 5.30 8.84
C GLY A 170 18.58 4.02 8.02
N SER A 171 17.63 4.08 7.07
CA SER A 171 17.25 3.03 6.12
C SER A 171 17.72 3.40 4.71
N PRO A 172 18.67 2.67 4.10
CA PRO A 172 19.15 2.97 2.76
C PRO A 172 18.13 2.56 1.69
N ALA A 173 18.10 3.26 0.54
CA ALA A 173 17.27 2.90 -0.59
C ALA A 173 17.54 1.47 -1.11
N LEU A 174 18.74 0.94 -0.89
CA LEU A 174 19.11 -0.44 -1.22
C LEU A 174 18.16 -1.48 -0.60
N ALA A 175 17.61 -1.19 0.61
CA ALA A 175 16.65 -2.08 1.25
C ALA A 175 15.40 -2.28 0.38
N GLU A 176 14.89 -1.21 -0.23
CA GLU A 176 13.77 -1.27 -1.17
C GLU A 176 14.20 -1.80 -2.54
N ASP A 177 15.28 -1.25 -3.11
CA ASP A 177 15.73 -1.57 -4.46
C ASP A 177 15.97 -3.08 -4.67
N SER A 178 16.53 -3.76 -3.65
CA SER A 178 16.87 -5.18 -3.74
C SER A 178 15.64 -6.08 -3.78
N LEU A 179 14.64 -5.81 -2.93
CA LEU A 179 13.41 -6.60 -2.88
C LEU A 179 12.51 -6.31 -4.08
N VAL A 180 12.36 -5.05 -4.48
CA VAL A 180 11.62 -4.67 -5.70
C VAL A 180 12.19 -5.41 -6.92
N ALA A 181 13.52 -5.42 -7.09
CA ALA A 181 14.14 -6.13 -8.20
C ALA A 181 13.89 -7.65 -8.14
N ARG A 182 14.00 -8.25 -6.94
CA ARG A 182 13.72 -9.68 -6.71
C ARG A 182 12.30 -10.03 -7.12
N ASP A 183 11.32 -9.30 -6.59
CA ASP A 183 9.92 -9.68 -6.72
C ASP A 183 9.36 -9.35 -8.10
N CYS A 184 9.85 -8.30 -8.74
CA CYS A 184 9.62 -8.07 -10.17
C CYS A 184 10.08 -9.25 -11.05
N MET A 185 11.25 -9.84 -10.77
CA MET A 185 11.73 -10.99 -11.54
C MET A 185 10.96 -12.27 -11.24
N ILE A 186 10.52 -12.49 -10.01
CA ILE A 186 9.67 -13.63 -9.66
C ILE A 186 8.28 -13.45 -10.32
N ALA A 187 7.72 -12.24 -10.31
CA ALA A 187 6.46 -11.92 -11.00
C ALA A 187 6.55 -12.20 -12.51
N LEU A 188 7.64 -11.76 -13.17
CA LEU A 188 7.90 -12.04 -14.57
C LEU A 188 7.89 -13.55 -14.87
N HIS A 189 8.49 -14.33 -13.98
CA HIS A 189 8.61 -15.79 -14.17
C HIS A 189 7.29 -16.54 -13.90
N THR A 190 6.53 -16.10 -12.90
CA THR A 190 5.26 -16.75 -12.50
C THR A 190 4.05 -16.27 -13.29
N GLY A 191 4.13 -15.06 -13.83
CA GLY A 191 3.01 -14.35 -14.47
C GLY A 191 1.93 -13.94 -13.46
N ALA A 192 2.29 -13.80 -12.18
CA ALA A 192 1.40 -13.27 -11.15
C ALA A 192 1.25 -11.75 -11.27
N SER A 193 0.08 -11.24 -10.91
CA SER A 193 -0.15 -9.80 -10.77
C SER A 193 0.39 -9.33 -9.42
N VAL A 194 1.39 -8.46 -9.44
CA VAL A 194 2.07 -7.96 -8.23
C VAL A 194 2.05 -6.45 -8.21
N ASN A 195 1.66 -5.88 -7.08
CA ASN A 195 1.75 -4.46 -6.79
C ASN A 195 2.92 -4.17 -5.85
N ILE A 196 3.81 -3.28 -6.24
CA ILE A 196 4.88 -2.75 -5.39
C ILE A 196 4.30 -1.57 -4.60
N GLN A 197 4.22 -1.72 -3.28
CA GLN A 197 3.62 -0.72 -2.40
C GLN A 197 4.53 0.51 -2.25
N HIS A 198 3.91 1.69 -2.06
CA HIS A 198 4.52 2.96 -1.63
C HIS A 198 5.98 3.19 -2.08
N ILE A 199 6.25 2.99 -3.35
CA ILE A 199 7.61 3.10 -3.91
C ILE A 199 8.27 4.45 -3.56
N SER A 200 9.49 4.43 -3.05
CA SER A 200 10.19 5.62 -2.53
C SER A 200 11.49 5.95 -3.27
N SER A 201 12.08 4.99 -3.99
CA SER A 201 13.39 5.11 -4.65
C SER A 201 13.27 5.27 -6.16
N ALA A 202 14.06 6.19 -6.73
CA ALA A 202 14.18 6.33 -8.19
C ALA A 202 14.76 5.08 -8.88
N THR A 203 15.53 4.27 -8.17
CA THR A 203 16.09 3.01 -8.68
C THR A 203 15.01 1.95 -8.74
N SER A 204 14.16 1.84 -7.72
CA SER A 204 13.01 0.93 -7.69
C SER A 204 12.02 1.24 -8.82
N VAL A 205 11.74 2.52 -9.11
CA VAL A 205 10.93 2.91 -10.28
C VAL A 205 11.50 2.35 -11.58
N LYS A 206 12.83 2.39 -11.76
CA LYS A 206 13.48 1.83 -12.96
C LYS A 206 13.41 0.32 -13.00
N ALA A 207 13.48 -0.36 -11.85
CA ALA A 207 13.33 -1.81 -11.77
C ALA A 207 11.92 -2.25 -12.19
N VAL A 208 10.88 -1.55 -11.69
CA VAL A 208 9.49 -1.77 -12.10
C VAL A 208 9.31 -1.53 -13.60
N LYS A 209 9.84 -0.41 -14.11
CA LYS A 209 9.78 -0.10 -15.55
C LYS A 209 10.40 -1.21 -16.41
N LEU A 210 11.60 -1.65 -16.04
CA LEU A 210 12.28 -2.75 -16.74
C LEU A 210 11.45 -4.04 -16.69
N ALA A 211 10.87 -4.38 -15.54
CA ALA A 211 10.02 -5.57 -15.41
C ALA A 211 8.81 -5.51 -16.35
N LYS A 212 8.14 -4.35 -16.42
CA LYS A 212 7.03 -4.11 -17.36
C LYS A 212 7.47 -4.24 -18.81
N GLU A 213 8.62 -3.68 -19.18
CA GLU A 213 9.19 -3.82 -20.53
C GLU A 213 9.51 -5.28 -20.90
N LEU A 214 9.87 -6.10 -19.92
CA LEU A 214 10.09 -7.55 -20.08
C LEU A 214 8.78 -8.35 -20.11
N GLY A 215 7.64 -7.74 -19.81
CA GLY A 215 6.32 -8.37 -19.86
C GLY A 215 5.82 -8.90 -18.52
N ALA A 216 6.40 -8.49 -17.38
CA ALA A 216 5.87 -8.81 -16.06
C ALA A 216 4.55 -8.05 -15.79
N ASP A 217 3.59 -8.71 -15.16
CA ASP A 217 2.35 -8.11 -14.68
C ASP A 217 2.59 -7.46 -13.31
N VAL A 218 3.31 -6.33 -13.35
CA VAL A 218 3.68 -5.57 -12.16
C VAL A 218 3.09 -4.18 -12.24
N THR A 219 2.48 -3.73 -11.15
CA THR A 219 2.07 -2.35 -10.90
C THR A 219 2.88 -1.76 -9.75
N ALA A 220 2.92 -0.45 -9.66
CA ALA A 220 3.52 0.25 -8.52
C ALA A 220 2.60 1.38 -8.06
N GLU A 221 2.53 1.56 -6.75
CA GLU A 221 1.87 2.69 -6.13
C GLU A 221 2.90 3.66 -5.53
N VAL A 222 2.50 4.91 -5.42
CA VAL A 222 3.27 5.94 -4.72
C VAL A 222 2.36 6.73 -3.80
N THR A 223 2.88 7.17 -2.67
CA THR A 223 2.11 8.00 -1.75
C THR A 223 2.33 9.50 -2.02
N PRO A 224 1.36 10.35 -1.65
CA PRO A 224 1.49 11.79 -1.78
C PRO A 224 2.74 12.36 -1.11
N HIS A 225 3.14 11.83 0.04
CA HIS A 225 4.31 12.31 0.75
C HIS A 225 5.63 11.97 0.02
N HIS A 226 5.74 10.86 -0.70
CA HIS A 226 6.96 10.49 -1.43
C HIS A 226 7.21 11.31 -2.69
N PHE A 227 6.19 11.92 -3.31
CA PHE A 227 6.40 12.81 -4.45
C PHE A 227 6.34 14.30 -4.11
N THR A 228 5.91 14.68 -2.87
CA THR A 228 5.84 16.08 -2.46
C THR A 228 6.99 16.49 -1.52
N LEU A 229 7.45 15.59 -0.65
CA LEU A 229 8.46 15.82 0.36
C LEU A 229 9.77 15.06 0.05
N ASP A 230 10.85 15.40 0.75
CA ASP A 230 12.11 14.67 0.77
C ASP A 230 12.67 14.59 2.20
N GLU A 231 13.82 13.92 2.37
CA GLU A 231 14.43 13.65 3.68
C GLU A 231 14.62 14.91 4.56
N THR A 232 14.71 16.11 3.96
CA THR A 232 14.89 17.36 4.71
C THR A 232 13.66 17.71 5.56
N ALA A 233 12.46 17.19 5.23
CA ALA A 233 11.25 17.39 6.03
C ALA A 233 11.40 16.88 7.48
N VAL A 234 12.29 15.91 7.72
CA VAL A 234 12.58 15.41 9.08
C VAL A 234 13.22 16.48 9.95
N LEU A 235 14.04 17.37 9.38
CA LEU A 235 14.66 18.47 10.13
C LEU A 235 13.64 19.50 10.63
N GLU A 236 12.55 19.69 9.88
CA GLU A 236 11.49 20.64 10.21
C GLU A 236 10.41 20.02 11.10
N HIS A 237 10.01 18.78 10.80
CA HIS A 237 8.82 18.15 11.39
C HIS A 237 9.16 17.00 12.35
N GLY A 238 10.44 16.66 12.52
CA GLY A 238 10.88 15.59 13.43
C GLY A 238 10.16 14.25 13.18
N ALA A 239 9.67 13.63 14.25
CA ALA A 239 9.00 12.34 14.19
C ALA A 239 7.73 12.33 13.31
N MET A 240 7.10 13.48 13.06
CA MET A 240 5.93 13.57 12.18
C MET A 240 6.27 13.32 10.71
N ALA A 241 7.54 13.52 10.31
CA ALA A 241 8.04 13.21 8.97
C ALA A 241 8.76 11.84 8.88
N LYS A 242 8.70 11.02 9.95
CA LYS A 242 9.19 9.63 9.93
C LYS A 242 8.11 8.70 9.42
N MET A 243 8.45 7.89 8.41
CA MET A 243 7.55 6.91 7.80
C MET A 243 8.35 5.76 7.15
N ASN A 244 7.68 4.67 6.82
CA ASN A 244 8.26 3.48 6.18
C ASN A 244 7.50 3.17 4.89
N PRO A 245 8.22 3.15 3.74
CA PRO A 245 9.61 3.54 3.56
C PRO A 245 9.83 5.04 3.85
N PRO A 246 11.07 5.47 4.19
CA PRO A 246 11.32 6.86 4.54
C PRO A 246 11.25 7.80 3.33
N LEU A 247 11.02 9.08 3.60
CA LEU A 247 11.23 10.14 2.63
C LEU A 247 12.69 10.11 2.16
N ARG A 248 12.90 9.94 0.86
CA ARG A 248 14.23 9.81 0.25
C ARG A 248 14.78 11.19 -0.17
N THR A 249 15.82 11.17 -0.97
CA THR A 249 16.46 12.40 -1.47
C THR A 249 15.57 13.15 -2.47
N ALA A 250 15.87 14.43 -2.70
CA ALA A 250 15.24 15.21 -3.77
C ALA A 250 15.43 14.58 -5.16
N LYS A 251 16.52 13.81 -5.37
CA LYS A 251 16.75 13.07 -6.61
C LYS A 251 15.78 11.89 -6.74
N ASP A 252 15.50 11.17 -5.66
CA ASP A 252 14.53 10.08 -5.64
C ASP A 252 13.13 10.63 -5.89
N ARG A 253 12.74 11.70 -5.20
CA ARG A 253 11.48 12.39 -5.43
C ARG A 253 11.29 12.79 -6.91
N ALA A 254 12.34 13.35 -7.53
CA ALA A 254 12.29 13.69 -8.95
C ALA A 254 12.10 12.45 -9.85
N GLY A 255 12.78 11.34 -9.53
CA GLY A 255 12.61 10.07 -10.25
C GLY A 255 11.22 9.47 -10.11
N ILE A 256 10.60 9.60 -8.93
CA ILE A 256 9.21 9.21 -8.68
C ILE A 256 8.25 10.05 -9.53
N ILE A 257 8.42 11.38 -9.54
CA ILE A 257 7.59 12.29 -10.36
C ILE A 257 7.68 11.92 -11.85
N GLU A 258 8.86 11.59 -12.36
CA GLU A 258 9.01 11.12 -13.72
C GLU A 258 8.32 9.76 -13.94
N GLY A 259 8.40 8.83 -12.96
CA GLY A 259 7.70 7.55 -13.01
C GLY A 259 6.16 7.69 -13.05
N ILE A 260 5.61 8.68 -12.37
CA ILE A 260 4.17 9.02 -12.47
C ILE A 260 3.84 9.52 -13.88
N LYS A 261 4.68 10.39 -14.45
CA LYS A 261 4.45 11.00 -15.76
C LYS A 261 4.57 10.01 -16.92
N ASP A 262 5.51 9.08 -16.84
CA ASP A 262 5.78 8.11 -17.91
C ASP A 262 4.98 6.81 -17.77
N GLY A 263 4.18 6.66 -16.68
CA GLY A 263 3.34 5.50 -16.44
C GLY A 263 4.09 4.28 -15.88
N SER A 264 5.33 4.45 -15.41
CA SER A 264 6.05 3.42 -14.66
C SER A 264 5.41 3.18 -13.29
N ILE A 265 4.85 4.23 -12.68
CA ILE A 265 3.99 4.19 -11.50
C ILE A 265 2.54 4.30 -11.95
N ASP A 266 1.70 3.38 -11.51
CA ASP A 266 0.34 3.18 -12.02
C ASP A 266 -0.72 3.92 -11.21
N MET A 267 -0.48 4.10 -9.90
CA MET A 267 -1.51 4.64 -9.01
C MET A 267 -0.91 5.46 -7.86
N ILE A 268 -1.73 6.32 -7.30
CA ILE A 268 -1.45 7.05 -6.06
C ILE A 268 -2.31 6.40 -4.98
N ALA A 269 -1.67 5.87 -3.94
CA ALA A 269 -2.30 5.35 -2.74
C ALA A 269 -1.84 6.17 -1.54
N THR A 270 -2.65 6.27 -0.49
CA THR A 270 -2.32 7.18 0.60
C THR A 270 -1.37 6.60 1.62
N ASP A 271 -1.38 5.28 1.79
CA ASP A 271 -0.79 4.63 2.97
C ASP A 271 -1.27 5.33 4.26
N HIS A 272 -2.59 5.59 4.32
CA HIS A 272 -3.21 6.18 5.50
C HIS A 272 -2.99 5.26 6.70
N ALA A 273 -2.01 5.59 7.52
CA ALA A 273 -1.48 4.73 8.58
C ALA A 273 -1.40 5.48 9.91
N PRO A 274 -2.54 5.72 10.58
CA PRO A 274 -2.58 6.50 11.81
C PRO A 274 -1.79 5.83 12.95
N HIS A 275 -1.10 6.67 13.72
CA HIS A 275 -0.38 6.32 14.93
C HIS A 275 -0.76 7.24 16.07
N SER A 276 -0.70 6.73 17.31
CA SER A 276 -0.93 7.57 18.47
C SER A 276 0.24 8.54 18.70
N MET A 277 0.01 9.61 19.45
CA MET A 277 1.08 10.57 19.78
C MET A 277 2.20 9.91 20.59
N GLU A 278 1.87 8.94 21.44
CA GLU A 278 2.82 8.16 22.22
C GLU A 278 3.74 7.31 21.32
N GLU A 279 3.21 6.78 20.22
CA GLU A 279 3.98 6.00 19.25
C GLU A 279 4.88 6.87 18.36
N LYS A 280 4.60 8.17 18.26
CA LYS A 280 5.40 9.14 17.50
C LYS A 280 6.46 9.84 18.37
N ALA A 281 6.32 9.80 19.68
CA ALA A 281 7.28 10.37 20.62
C ALA A 281 8.54 9.52 20.73
#